data_e3f99df48df3fda89a8b00c13b601181
#
_entry.id   e3f99df48df3fda89a8b00c13b601181
#
_cell.length_a   1.000
_cell.length_b   1.000
_cell.length_c   1.000
_cell.angle_alpha   90.00
_cell.angle_beta   90.00
_cell.angle_gamma   90.00
#
_symmetry.space_group_name_H-M   'P 1'
#
loop_
_entity.id
_entity.type
_entity.pdbx_description
1 polymer ?
#
loop_
_entity_poly.entity_id
_entity_poly.type
_entity_poly.pdbx_seq_one_letter_code
_entity_poly.pdbx_strand_id
1 'polypeptide(L)'
;VMKPDSYEIKKDIGVIFQEVAVFQELTVYENIDYFCGLYIRDKEIRRKYVMDAINLVGLNDFIKFYPKELSGGLLRRLNIACGIAHKPKLIFLDEPTVAVDPQSRNNILDGIKKLRDEGATIVYTTHYMEEVEIICDRIIILDKGKIIAKGTTDELKTLAKLEEKITVEVKNISEEILKEIKEFKTVLDLNYQGNVLVV
;
A
#
# COMPACT_ATOMS: atom_id res chain seq x y z
N VAL A 1 0.97 -26.96 -9.24
CA VAL A 1 0.29 -26.10 -10.22
C VAL A 1 -1.16 -25.95 -9.78
N MET A 2 -1.62 -24.71 -9.59
CA MET A 2 -2.99 -24.43 -9.19
C MET A 2 -3.95 -24.78 -10.34
N LYS A 3 -4.99 -25.59 -10.05
CA LYS A 3 -6.03 -25.96 -11.02
C LYS A 3 -7.28 -25.10 -10.76
N PRO A 4 -8.21 -24.98 -11.73
CA PRO A 4 -9.46 -24.22 -11.53
C PRO A 4 -10.30 -24.65 -10.32
N ASP A 5 -10.23 -25.93 -9.97
CA ASP A 5 -10.95 -26.60 -8.88
C ASP A 5 -10.16 -26.64 -7.55
N SER A 6 -9.01 -26.00 -7.46
CA SER A 6 -8.17 -25.96 -6.25
C SER A 6 -8.79 -25.08 -5.15
N TYR A 7 -9.98 -25.47 -4.68
CA TYR A 7 -10.75 -24.72 -3.67
C TYR A 7 -9.97 -24.53 -2.35
N GLU A 8 -9.30 -25.59 -1.91
CA GLU A 8 -8.51 -25.61 -0.67
C GLU A 8 -7.34 -24.59 -0.70
N ILE A 9 -6.81 -24.30 -1.89
CA ILE A 9 -5.76 -23.29 -2.06
C ILE A 9 -6.39 -21.89 -2.12
N LYS A 10 -7.50 -21.76 -2.87
CA LYS A 10 -8.17 -20.46 -3.08
C LYS A 10 -8.68 -19.85 -1.80
N LYS A 11 -9.14 -20.65 -0.84
CA LYS A 11 -9.61 -20.15 0.46
C LYS A 11 -8.52 -19.46 1.28
N ASP A 12 -7.24 -19.77 1.02
CA ASP A 12 -6.11 -19.14 1.69
C ASP A 12 -5.60 -17.90 0.93
N ILE A 13 -6.25 -17.52 -0.19
CA ILE A 13 -5.85 -16.40 -1.04
C ILE A 13 -6.96 -15.35 -1.09
N GLY A 14 -6.62 -14.09 -0.78
CA GLY A 14 -7.43 -12.91 -1.01
C GLY A 14 -6.89 -12.12 -2.19
N VAL A 15 -7.76 -11.65 -3.08
CA VAL A 15 -7.37 -10.83 -4.22
C VAL A 15 -8.24 -9.58 -4.26
N ILE A 16 -7.63 -8.44 -4.19
CA ILE A 16 -8.27 -7.13 -4.25
C ILE A 16 -7.75 -6.41 -5.49
N PHE A 17 -8.59 -6.32 -6.52
CA PHE A 17 -8.26 -5.64 -7.77
C PHE A 17 -8.35 -4.12 -7.64
N GLN A 18 -7.69 -3.42 -8.56
CA GLN A 18 -7.78 -1.98 -8.69
C GLN A 18 -9.22 -1.52 -8.97
N GLU A 19 -9.96 -2.26 -9.78
CA GLU A 19 -11.38 -2.01 -9.98
C GLU A 19 -12.21 -2.55 -8.80
N VAL A 20 -13.21 -1.78 -8.39
CA VAL A 20 -14.10 -2.17 -7.30
C VAL A 20 -15.09 -3.23 -7.80
N ALA A 21 -15.06 -4.40 -7.18
CA ALA A 21 -15.89 -5.55 -7.54
C ALA A 21 -16.88 -5.90 -6.40
N VAL A 22 -17.93 -5.07 -6.26
CA VAL A 22 -18.98 -5.26 -5.25
C VAL A 22 -20.36 -5.24 -5.91
N PHE A 23 -21.35 -5.87 -5.27
CA PHE A 23 -22.73 -5.89 -5.72
C PHE A 23 -23.45 -4.62 -5.29
N GLN A 24 -23.99 -3.87 -6.24
CA GLN A 24 -24.65 -2.59 -5.97
C GLN A 24 -26.01 -2.73 -5.26
N GLU A 25 -26.62 -3.91 -5.35
CA GLU A 25 -27.92 -4.27 -4.77
C GLU A 25 -27.81 -4.79 -3.33
N LEU A 26 -26.58 -5.05 -2.86
CA LEU A 26 -26.31 -5.52 -1.51
C LEU A 26 -25.74 -4.38 -0.66
N THR A 27 -26.11 -4.36 0.62
CA THR A 27 -25.51 -3.46 1.61
C THR A 27 -24.01 -3.79 1.85
N VAL A 28 -23.32 -2.93 2.58
CA VAL A 28 -21.94 -3.17 3.03
C VAL A 28 -21.82 -4.53 3.72
N TYR A 29 -22.69 -4.81 4.69
CA TYR A 29 -22.68 -6.08 5.40
C TYR A 29 -22.91 -7.27 4.46
N GLU A 30 -23.94 -7.19 3.63
CA GLU A 30 -24.33 -8.29 2.72
C GLU A 30 -23.26 -8.57 1.67
N ASN A 31 -22.57 -7.54 1.16
CA ASN A 31 -21.42 -7.72 0.27
C ASN A 31 -20.33 -8.54 0.96
N ILE A 32 -19.91 -8.12 2.15
CA ILE A 32 -18.84 -8.79 2.89
C ILE A 32 -19.26 -10.21 3.30
N ASP A 33 -20.51 -10.40 3.75
CA ASP A 33 -21.05 -11.71 4.10
C ASP A 33 -21.09 -12.65 2.88
N TYR A 34 -21.48 -12.15 1.72
CA TYR A 34 -21.49 -12.91 0.48
C TYR A 34 -20.10 -13.46 0.13
N PHE A 35 -19.10 -12.58 0.05
CA PHE A 35 -17.74 -13.00 -0.30
C PHE A 35 -17.12 -13.91 0.77
N CYS A 36 -17.34 -13.63 2.05
CA CYS A 36 -16.91 -14.50 3.14
C CYS A 36 -17.59 -15.88 3.06
N GLY A 37 -18.89 -15.90 2.72
CA GLY A 37 -19.70 -17.11 2.60
C GLY A 37 -19.27 -18.07 1.49
N LEU A 38 -18.50 -17.59 0.50
CA LEU A 38 -17.90 -18.46 -0.51
C LEU A 38 -16.92 -19.48 0.11
N TYR A 39 -16.33 -19.15 1.25
CA TYR A 39 -15.28 -19.95 1.89
C TYR A 39 -15.67 -20.43 3.29
N ILE A 40 -16.48 -19.67 4.04
CA ILE A 40 -16.86 -19.95 5.42
C ILE A 40 -18.34 -20.34 5.49
N ARG A 41 -18.61 -21.64 5.65
CA ARG A 41 -19.98 -22.20 5.69
C ARG A 41 -20.66 -22.02 7.05
N ASP A 42 -19.90 -22.08 8.13
CA ASP A 42 -20.39 -21.87 9.48
C ASP A 42 -20.87 -20.43 9.67
N LYS A 43 -22.16 -20.26 10.01
CA LYS A 43 -22.79 -18.93 10.10
C LYS A 43 -22.25 -18.08 11.24
N GLU A 44 -21.92 -18.69 12.38
CA GLU A 44 -21.44 -17.94 13.55
C GLU A 44 -20.01 -17.45 13.31
N ILE A 45 -19.15 -18.33 12.78
CA ILE A 45 -17.78 -17.99 12.41
C ILE A 45 -17.79 -16.90 11.32
N ARG A 46 -18.64 -17.07 10.30
CA ARG A 46 -18.77 -16.10 9.21
C ARG A 46 -19.20 -14.73 9.71
N ARG A 47 -20.23 -14.66 10.56
CA ARG A 47 -20.69 -13.41 11.17
C ARG A 47 -19.58 -12.70 11.93
N LYS A 48 -18.79 -13.45 12.71
CA LYS A 48 -17.62 -12.90 13.41
C LYS A 48 -16.59 -12.34 12.42
N TYR A 49 -16.24 -13.08 11.40
CA TYR A 49 -15.25 -12.67 10.39
C TYR A 49 -15.69 -11.46 9.59
N VAL A 50 -16.97 -11.37 9.24
CA VAL A 50 -17.56 -10.20 8.58
C VAL A 50 -17.42 -8.96 9.47
N MET A 51 -17.76 -9.07 10.77
CA MET A 51 -17.62 -7.95 11.70
C MET A 51 -16.17 -7.56 11.93
N ASP A 52 -15.24 -8.53 12.02
CA ASP A 52 -13.81 -8.29 12.12
C ASP A 52 -13.31 -7.48 10.90
N ALA A 53 -13.73 -7.87 9.68
CA ALA A 53 -13.37 -7.17 8.45
C ALA A 53 -13.94 -5.74 8.40
N ILE A 54 -15.21 -5.55 8.78
CA ILE A 54 -15.84 -4.23 8.89
C ILE A 54 -15.06 -3.33 9.85
N ASN A 55 -14.72 -3.85 11.03
CA ASN A 55 -13.95 -3.12 12.05
C ASN A 55 -12.55 -2.74 11.54
N LEU A 56 -11.88 -3.68 10.87
CA LEU A 56 -10.52 -3.47 10.35
C LEU A 56 -10.46 -2.29 9.38
N VAL A 57 -11.44 -2.20 8.47
CA VAL A 57 -11.48 -1.14 7.45
C VAL A 57 -12.27 0.10 7.89
N GLY A 58 -12.83 0.12 9.11
CA GLY A 58 -13.56 1.26 9.68
C GLY A 58 -14.88 1.56 8.97
N LEU A 59 -15.71 0.54 8.70
CA LEU A 59 -17.01 0.67 8.04
C LEU A 59 -18.19 0.46 9.00
N ASN A 60 -17.98 0.57 10.32
CA ASN A 60 -19.00 0.28 11.33
C ASN A 60 -20.27 1.13 11.19
N ASP A 61 -20.12 2.40 10.87
CA ASP A 61 -21.25 3.34 10.74
C ASP A 61 -21.98 3.17 9.39
N PHE A 62 -21.44 2.37 8.47
CA PHE A 62 -21.93 2.21 7.10
C PHE A 62 -22.50 0.81 6.81
N ILE A 63 -22.67 -0.04 7.81
CA ILE A 63 -23.05 -1.46 7.67
C ILE A 63 -24.30 -1.66 6.81
N LYS A 64 -25.27 -0.76 6.92
CA LYS A 64 -26.57 -0.81 6.21
C LYS A 64 -26.63 0.01 4.93
N PHE A 65 -25.54 0.72 4.59
CA PHE A 65 -25.47 1.54 3.38
C PHE A 65 -25.23 0.66 2.15
N TYR A 66 -25.78 1.11 1.03
CA TYR A 66 -25.49 0.51 -0.29
C TYR A 66 -24.22 1.14 -0.90
N PRO A 67 -23.51 0.44 -1.80
CA PRO A 67 -22.30 0.96 -2.43
C PRO A 67 -22.47 2.34 -3.07
N LYS A 68 -23.61 2.62 -3.69
CA LYS A 68 -23.95 3.91 -4.30
C LYS A 68 -24.02 5.10 -3.33
N GLU A 69 -24.15 4.82 -2.03
CA GLU A 69 -24.25 5.83 -0.97
C GLU A 69 -22.88 6.13 -0.34
N LEU A 70 -21.84 5.37 -0.74
CA LEU A 70 -20.48 5.48 -0.21
C LEU A 70 -19.64 6.46 -1.02
N SER A 71 -18.74 7.17 -0.33
CA SER A 71 -17.66 7.88 -1.01
C SER A 71 -16.69 6.89 -1.68
N GLY A 72 -15.87 7.37 -2.63
CA GLY A 72 -14.87 6.52 -3.29
C GLY A 72 -13.93 5.81 -2.31
N GLY A 73 -13.49 6.50 -1.26
CA GLY A 73 -12.65 5.91 -0.22
C GLY A 73 -13.37 4.85 0.62
N LEU A 74 -14.65 5.08 0.97
CA LEU A 74 -15.47 4.09 1.67
C LEU A 74 -15.74 2.86 0.79
N LEU A 75 -16.02 3.09 -0.49
CA LEU A 75 -16.25 2.02 -1.47
C LEU A 75 -14.98 1.17 -1.66
N ARG A 76 -13.80 1.81 -1.67
CA ARG A 76 -12.52 1.10 -1.74
C ARG A 76 -12.28 0.25 -0.49
N ARG A 77 -12.60 0.77 0.69
CA ARG A 77 -12.53 0.02 1.95
C ARG A 77 -13.49 -1.17 1.96
N LEU A 78 -14.69 -1.03 1.39
CA LEU A 78 -15.62 -2.15 1.20
C LEU A 78 -15.02 -3.23 0.31
N ASN A 79 -14.43 -2.86 -0.83
CA ASN A 79 -13.77 -3.80 -1.75
C ASN A 79 -12.67 -4.60 -1.04
N ILE A 80 -11.85 -3.92 -0.24
CA ILE A 80 -10.80 -4.58 0.57
C ILE A 80 -11.44 -5.55 1.57
N ALA A 81 -12.46 -5.10 2.32
CA ALA A 81 -13.14 -5.94 3.30
C ALA A 81 -13.69 -7.24 2.69
N CYS A 82 -14.29 -7.15 1.50
CA CYS A 82 -14.77 -8.33 0.76
C CYS A 82 -13.65 -9.33 0.46
N GLY A 83 -12.48 -8.84 0.06
CA GLY A 83 -11.34 -9.68 -0.30
C GLY A 83 -10.63 -10.35 0.89
N ILE A 84 -10.78 -9.80 2.10
CA ILE A 84 -10.07 -10.29 3.30
C ILE A 84 -10.98 -10.97 4.34
N ALA A 85 -12.31 -10.89 4.19
CA ALA A 85 -13.26 -11.33 5.22
C ALA A 85 -13.12 -12.81 5.60
N HIS A 86 -12.69 -13.67 4.68
CA HIS A 86 -12.47 -15.10 4.94
C HIS A 86 -11.12 -15.40 5.61
N LYS A 87 -10.36 -14.37 6.01
CA LYS A 87 -9.04 -14.45 6.66
C LYS A 87 -8.00 -15.24 5.87
N PRO A 88 -7.72 -14.83 4.61
CA PRO A 88 -6.71 -15.48 3.78
C PRO A 88 -5.30 -15.30 4.35
N LYS A 89 -4.41 -16.26 4.07
CA LYS A 89 -3.00 -16.22 4.47
C LYS A 89 -2.13 -15.42 3.50
N LEU A 90 -2.53 -15.37 2.23
CA LEU A 90 -1.86 -14.62 1.16
C LEU A 90 -2.84 -13.63 0.56
N ILE A 91 -2.47 -12.35 0.54
CA ILE A 91 -3.34 -11.27 0.07
C ILE A 91 -2.62 -10.52 -1.05
N PHE A 92 -3.29 -10.40 -2.19
CA PHE A 92 -2.85 -9.56 -3.30
C PHE A 92 -3.68 -8.28 -3.29
N LEU A 93 -3.01 -7.12 -3.24
CA LEU A 93 -3.62 -5.80 -3.28
C LEU A 93 -3.06 -5.04 -4.48
N ASP A 94 -3.91 -4.84 -5.48
CA ASP A 94 -3.53 -4.13 -6.70
C ASP A 94 -3.94 -2.66 -6.60
N GLU A 95 -2.95 -1.78 -6.40
CA GLU A 95 -3.11 -0.34 -6.24
C GLU A 95 -4.27 0.08 -5.31
N PRO A 96 -4.34 -0.40 -4.05
CA PRO A 96 -5.53 -0.26 -3.21
C PRO A 96 -5.83 1.17 -2.75
N THR A 97 -4.93 2.12 -2.97
CA THR A 97 -5.03 3.51 -2.50
C THR A 97 -5.17 4.52 -3.65
N VAL A 98 -5.22 4.05 -4.90
CA VAL A 98 -5.40 4.93 -6.07
C VAL A 98 -6.74 5.66 -6.00
N ALA A 99 -6.71 6.97 -6.27
CA ALA A 99 -7.86 7.87 -6.25
C ALA A 99 -8.61 7.93 -4.90
N VAL A 100 -7.91 7.66 -3.80
CA VAL A 100 -8.44 7.71 -2.43
C VAL A 100 -7.93 8.95 -1.72
N ASP A 101 -8.78 9.62 -0.95
CA ASP A 101 -8.40 10.77 -0.13
C ASP A 101 -7.35 10.40 0.94
N PRO A 102 -6.56 11.36 1.43
CA PRO A 102 -5.46 11.08 2.36
C PRO A 102 -5.90 10.37 3.65
N GLN A 103 -7.07 10.69 4.19
CA GLN A 103 -7.57 10.07 5.41
C GLN A 103 -7.96 8.61 5.17
N SER A 104 -8.66 8.32 4.08
CA SER A 104 -9.01 6.96 3.69
C SER A 104 -7.77 6.13 3.33
N ARG A 105 -6.76 6.75 2.69
CA ARG A 105 -5.46 6.12 2.42
C ARG A 105 -4.81 5.65 3.71
N ASN A 106 -4.67 6.51 4.71
CA ASN A 106 -4.08 6.15 6.00
C ASN A 106 -4.82 4.99 6.67
N ASN A 107 -6.16 5.02 6.67
CA ASN A 107 -6.98 3.95 7.22
C ASN A 107 -6.74 2.61 6.50
N ILE A 108 -6.58 2.63 5.18
CA ILE A 108 -6.25 1.43 4.38
C ILE A 108 -4.87 0.89 4.76
N LEU A 109 -3.84 1.75 4.81
CA LEU A 109 -2.48 1.35 5.16
C LEU A 109 -2.39 0.78 6.57
N ASP A 110 -3.09 1.38 7.53
CA ASP A 110 -3.16 0.87 8.91
C ASP A 110 -3.88 -0.48 8.99
N GLY A 111 -4.93 -0.68 8.20
CA GLY A 111 -5.60 -1.98 8.06
C GLY A 111 -4.66 -3.05 7.50
N ILE A 112 -3.88 -2.71 6.47
CA ILE A 112 -2.89 -3.61 5.85
C ILE A 112 -1.79 -4.00 6.84
N LYS A 113 -1.28 -3.04 7.63
CA LYS A 113 -0.31 -3.33 8.70
C LYS A 113 -0.85 -4.33 9.71
N LYS A 114 -2.10 -4.15 10.15
CA LYS A 114 -2.75 -5.09 11.08
C LYS A 114 -2.84 -6.50 10.51
N LEU A 115 -3.23 -6.64 9.23
CA LEU A 115 -3.27 -7.94 8.56
C LEU A 115 -1.91 -8.63 8.52
N ARG A 116 -0.83 -7.86 8.24
CA ARG A 116 0.55 -8.35 8.30
C ARG A 116 0.92 -8.80 9.69
N ASP A 117 0.63 -7.98 10.69
CA ASP A 117 0.95 -8.26 12.10
C ASP A 117 0.17 -9.48 12.64
N GLU A 118 -1.01 -9.76 12.08
CA GLU A 118 -1.79 -10.99 12.33
C GLU A 118 -1.25 -12.21 11.57
N GLY A 119 -0.19 -12.06 10.77
CA GLY A 119 0.55 -13.15 10.10
C GLY A 119 0.19 -13.38 8.64
N ALA A 120 -0.58 -12.49 8.00
CA ALA A 120 -0.83 -12.60 6.57
C ALA A 120 0.41 -12.19 5.76
N THR A 121 0.68 -12.92 4.67
CA THR A 121 1.65 -12.50 3.64
C THR A 121 0.93 -11.59 2.64
N ILE A 122 1.49 -10.40 2.39
CA ILE A 122 0.86 -9.40 1.53
C ILE A 122 1.74 -9.12 0.32
N VAL A 123 1.15 -9.22 -0.87
CA VAL A 123 1.73 -8.73 -2.12
C VAL A 123 0.99 -7.44 -2.47
N TYR A 124 1.72 -6.34 -2.41
CA TYR A 124 1.18 -4.99 -2.58
C TYR A 124 1.77 -4.34 -3.83
N THR A 125 0.93 -3.92 -4.78
CA THR A 125 1.39 -3.14 -5.92
C THR A 125 1.03 -1.68 -5.73
N THR A 126 1.94 -0.78 -6.02
CA THR A 126 1.73 0.66 -5.99
C THR A 126 2.80 1.38 -6.83
N HIS A 127 2.49 2.57 -7.26
CA HIS A 127 3.45 3.53 -7.82
C HIS A 127 3.77 4.66 -6.83
N TYR A 128 3.21 4.63 -5.61
CA TYR A 128 3.48 5.60 -4.54
C TYR A 128 4.64 5.12 -3.66
N MET A 129 5.83 5.68 -3.82
CA MET A 129 7.02 5.26 -3.07
C MET A 129 6.88 5.46 -1.56
N GLU A 130 6.15 6.49 -1.12
CA GLU A 130 5.86 6.75 0.29
C GLU A 130 5.14 5.58 0.97
N GLU A 131 4.21 4.91 0.27
CA GLU A 131 3.50 3.75 0.80
C GLU A 131 4.43 2.55 0.95
N VAL A 132 5.31 2.35 -0.05
CA VAL A 132 6.30 1.27 -0.04
C VAL A 132 7.20 1.36 1.20
N GLU A 133 7.70 2.56 1.51
CA GLU A 133 8.54 2.78 2.69
C GLU A 133 7.80 2.51 4.02
N ILE A 134 6.48 2.74 4.05
CA ILE A 134 5.67 2.61 5.26
C ILE A 134 5.28 1.15 5.57
N ILE A 135 5.01 0.33 4.54
CA ILE A 135 4.36 -0.97 4.72
C ILE A 135 5.16 -2.17 4.22
N CYS A 136 6.15 -1.98 3.32
CA CYS A 136 6.82 -3.09 2.68
C CYS A 136 8.11 -3.49 3.41
N ASP A 137 8.25 -4.77 3.72
CA ASP A 137 9.50 -5.35 4.25
C ASP A 137 10.50 -5.61 3.12
N ARG A 138 10.01 -5.95 1.92
CA ARG A 138 10.80 -6.19 0.72
C ARG A 138 10.13 -5.59 -0.50
N ILE A 139 10.94 -5.05 -1.39
CA ILE A 139 10.52 -4.31 -2.58
C ILE A 139 11.06 -5.01 -3.82
N ILE A 140 10.24 -5.06 -4.85
CA ILE A 140 10.63 -5.48 -6.21
C ILE A 140 10.26 -4.35 -7.16
N ILE A 141 11.24 -3.80 -7.85
CA ILE A 141 11.02 -2.75 -8.86
C ILE A 141 10.94 -3.40 -10.23
N LEU A 142 9.84 -3.13 -10.94
CA LEU A 142 9.58 -3.63 -12.28
C LEU A 142 9.64 -2.51 -13.30
N ASP A 143 10.35 -2.73 -14.41
CA ASP A 143 10.31 -1.88 -15.59
C ASP A 143 10.17 -2.76 -16.85
N LYS A 144 9.23 -2.40 -17.73
CA LYS A 144 8.98 -3.12 -19.01
C LYS A 144 8.92 -4.63 -18.87
N GLY A 145 8.26 -5.10 -17.79
CA GLY A 145 8.08 -6.54 -17.50
C GLY A 145 9.32 -7.25 -16.96
N LYS A 146 10.38 -6.53 -16.61
CA LYS A 146 11.60 -7.09 -16.03
C LYS A 146 11.83 -6.54 -14.62
N ILE A 147 12.35 -7.40 -13.75
CA ILE A 147 12.81 -6.97 -12.43
C ILE A 147 14.14 -6.24 -12.61
N ILE A 148 14.19 -4.95 -12.29
CA ILE A 148 15.38 -4.12 -12.35
C ILE A 148 16.11 -4.01 -11.02
N ALA A 149 15.37 -4.11 -9.89
CA ALA A 149 15.97 -4.15 -8.56
C ALA A 149 15.05 -4.88 -7.59
N LYS A 150 15.63 -5.44 -6.52
CA LYS A 150 14.89 -6.06 -5.40
C LYS A 150 15.72 -5.95 -4.12
N GLY A 151 15.06 -5.72 -3.00
CA GLY A 151 15.72 -5.61 -1.69
C GLY A 151 14.83 -5.00 -0.64
N THR A 152 15.39 -4.65 0.50
CA THR A 152 14.81 -3.75 1.49
C THR A 152 14.91 -2.30 1.02
N THR A 153 14.23 -1.37 1.68
CA THR A 153 14.33 0.07 1.38
C THR A 153 15.79 0.54 1.46
N ASP A 154 16.54 0.15 2.49
CA ASP A 154 17.92 0.56 2.70
C ASP A 154 18.86 -0.03 1.64
N GLU A 155 18.67 -1.31 1.28
CA GLU A 155 19.44 -1.94 0.20
C GLU A 155 19.23 -1.23 -1.13
N LEU A 156 17.98 -0.86 -1.46
CA LEU A 156 17.66 -0.16 -2.70
C LEU A 156 18.17 1.28 -2.71
N LYS A 157 18.07 2.01 -1.59
CA LYS A 157 18.67 3.34 -1.46
C LYS A 157 20.20 3.30 -1.67
N THR A 158 20.86 2.30 -1.12
CA THR A 158 22.30 2.09 -1.31
C THR A 158 22.63 1.76 -2.77
N LEU A 159 21.84 0.91 -3.43
CA LEU A 159 22.03 0.57 -4.85
C LEU A 159 21.82 1.77 -5.77
N ALA A 160 20.86 2.63 -5.46
CA ALA A 160 20.55 3.82 -6.25
C ALA A 160 21.66 4.88 -6.14
N LYS A 161 22.66 4.71 -5.23
CA LYS A 161 23.67 5.75 -4.93
C LYS A 161 22.98 7.12 -4.87
N LEU A 162 21.99 7.24 -3.98
CA LEU A 162 21.33 8.53 -3.78
C LEU A 162 22.36 9.47 -3.18
N GLU A 163 22.98 10.23 -4.05
CA GLU A 163 23.73 11.43 -3.69
C GLU A 163 22.71 12.38 -3.06
N GLU A 164 22.89 12.70 -1.79
CA GLU A 164 22.07 13.70 -1.13
C GLU A 164 22.39 15.05 -1.75
N LYS A 165 21.41 15.65 -2.40
CA LYS A 165 21.55 16.97 -3.00
C LYS A 165 21.09 18.02 -1.99
N ILE A 166 22.06 18.76 -1.43
CA ILE A 166 21.79 19.86 -0.50
C ILE A 166 21.74 21.17 -1.28
N THR A 167 20.60 21.85 -1.24
CA THR A 167 20.44 23.17 -1.86
C THR A 167 20.33 24.21 -0.77
N VAL A 168 21.23 25.20 -0.78
CA VAL A 168 21.27 26.27 0.23
C VAL A 168 21.22 27.62 -0.47
N GLU A 169 20.33 28.49 -0.01
CA GLU A 169 20.39 29.92 -0.39
C GLU A 169 21.43 30.64 0.47
N VAL A 170 22.44 31.22 -0.17
CA VAL A 170 23.52 31.96 0.50
C VAL A 170 23.64 33.36 -0.05
N LYS A 171 23.77 34.34 0.84
CA LYS A 171 24.12 35.70 0.45
C LYS A 171 25.61 35.92 0.56
N ASN A 172 26.28 36.12 -0.60
CA ASN A 172 27.73 36.42 -0.69
C ASN A 172 28.62 35.33 -0.09
N ILE A 173 28.82 34.23 -0.80
CA ILE A 173 29.83 33.22 -0.46
C ILE A 173 31.17 33.58 -1.12
N SER A 174 32.27 33.52 -0.38
CA SER A 174 33.62 33.76 -0.93
C SER A 174 34.13 32.54 -1.68
N GLU A 175 35.05 32.76 -2.64
CA GLU A 175 35.68 31.66 -3.37
C GLU A 175 36.48 30.73 -2.44
N GLU A 176 36.98 31.25 -1.33
CA GLU A 176 37.72 30.46 -0.33
C GLU A 176 36.79 29.43 0.33
N ILE A 177 35.57 29.86 0.75
CA ILE A 177 34.57 28.96 1.35
C ILE A 177 34.08 27.91 0.34
N LEU A 178 33.93 28.29 -0.94
CA LEU A 178 33.56 27.32 -1.99
C LEU A 178 34.64 26.25 -2.18
N LYS A 179 35.93 26.65 -2.07
CA LYS A 179 37.06 25.69 -2.12
C LYS A 179 37.08 24.77 -0.92
N GLU A 180 36.89 25.31 0.29
CA GLU A 180 36.80 24.49 1.52
C GLU A 180 35.67 23.48 1.45
N ILE A 181 34.48 23.88 0.98
CA ILE A 181 33.34 22.96 0.84
C ILE A 181 33.66 21.85 -0.17
N LYS A 182 34.34 22.18 -1.28
CA LYS A 182 34.71 21.21 -2.32
C LYS A 182 35.79 20.20 -1.85
N GLU A 183 36.55 20.54 -0.83
CA GLU A 183 37.60 19.67 -0.26
C GLU A 183 37.02 18.62 0.73
N PHE A 184 35.74 18.75 1.17
CA PHE A 184 35.12 17.70 1.97
C PHE A 184 35.00 16.41 1.18
N LYS A 185 35.50 15.31 1.74
CA LYS A 185 35.43 13.97 1.10
C LYS A 185 34.05 13.47 0.74
N THR A 186 33.02 14.02 1.37
CA THR A 186 31.60 13.69 1.14
C THR A 186 30.97 14.50 0.03
N VAL A 187 31.62 15.57 -0.45
CA VAL A 187 31.14 16.42 -1.55
C VAL A 187 31.60 15.83 -2.87
N LEU A 188 30.66 15.39 -3.70
CA LEU A 188 30.90 14.80 -5.01
C LEU A 188 30.91 15.86 -6.12
N ASP A 189 29.98 16.83 -6.01
CA ASP A 189 29.89 17.96 -6.93
C ASP A 189 29.44 19.21 -6.17
N LEU A 190 29.80 20.38 -6.69
CA LEU A 190 29.44 21.68 -6.12
C LEU A 190 29.13 22.65 -7.25
N ASN A 191 27.95 23.19 -7.24
CA ASN A 191 27.48 24.20 -8.20
C ASN A 191 26.96 25.43 -7.45
N TYR A 192 27.46 26.62 -7.81
CA TYR A 192 27.02 27.89 -7.25
C TYR A 192 26.57 28.82 -8.37
N GLN A 193 25.30 29.17 -8.40
CA GLN A 193 24.75 30.13 -9.36
C GLN A 193 23.84 31.15 -8.67
N GLY A 194 24.15 32.43 -8.88
CA GLY A 194 23.42 33.52 -8.22
C GLY A 194 23.59 33.46 -6.70
N ASN A 195 22.50 33.15 -5.97
CA ASN A 195 22.49 33.01 -4.53
C ASN A 195 22.24 31.56 -4.08
N VAL A 196 22.30 30.60 -5.00
CA VAL A 196 21.99 29.19 -4.72
C VAL A 196 23.24 28.36 -4.82
N LEU A 197 23.59 27.71 -3.73
CA LEU A 197 24.64 26.70 -3.63
C LEU A 197 24.00 25.31 -3.64
N VAL A 198 24.45 24.46 -4.52
CA VAL A 198 24.05 23.05 -4.63
C VAL A 198 25.27 22.18 -4.40
N VAL A 199 25.16 21.29 -3.43
CA VAL A 199 26.22 20.36 -3.02
C VAL A 199 25.70 18.93 -3.10
#